data_86b3bbc51820aecf50e3a1dd4ed004e5
#
_entry.id   86b3bbc51820aecf50e3a1dd4ed004e5
#
_cell.length_a   1.000
_cell.length_b   1.000
_cell.length_c   1.000
_cell.angle_alpha   90.00
_cell.angle_beta   90.00
_cell.angle_gamma   90.00
#
_symmetry.space_group_name_H-M   'P 1'
#
loop_
_entity.id
_entity.type
_entity.pdbx_description
1 polymer ?
#
loop_
_entity_poly.entity_id
_entity_poly.type
_entity_poly.pdbx_seq_one_letter_code
_entity_poly.pdbx_strand_id
1 'polypeptide(L)'
;MYQDRIALTSNDILEKDFKIDTRGYRPQEVDKYLDIIISDYEEMNSIIKELEKEKRELMEDNIALKQEVRNLKTKLEVLAESEGSSPTNADMLRRISKLEKIIYGKE
;
A
#
# COMPACT_ATOMS: atom_id res chain seq x y z
N MET A 1 -4.43 3.53 -12.99
CA MET A 1 -4.75 3.03 -11.64
C MET A 1 -5.80 1.94 -11.71
N TYR A 2 -6.16 1.35 -10.59
CA TYR A 2 -7.09 0.22 -10.55
C TYR A 2 -8.47 0.54 -11.14
N GLN A 3 -8.91 1.80 -11.03
CA GLN A 3 -10.20 2.22 -11.58
C GLN A 3 -10.28 2.08 -13.09
N ASP A 4 -9.15 2.21 -13.79
CA ASP A 4 -9.10 2.08 -15.25
C ASP A 4 -9.29 0.62 -15.72
N ARG A 5 -9.11 -0.33 -14.82
CA ARG A 5 -9.30 -1.76 -15.09
C ARG A 5 -10.77 -2.19 -14.99
N ILE A 6 -11.63 -1.33 -14.46
CA ILE A 6 -13.06 -1.60 -14.28
C ILE A 6 -13.85 -0.84 -15.33
N ALA A 7 -14.68 -1.55 -16.09
CA ALA A 7 -15.43 -0.98 -17.21
C ALA A 7 -16.65 -0.17 -16.77
N LEU A 8 -17.31 -0.58 -15.70
CA LEU A 8 -18.56 0.03 -15.25
C LEU A 8 -18.43 0.63 -13.85
N THR A 9 -19.08 1.77 -13.65
CA THR A 9 -19.27 2.36 -12.34
C THR A 9 -20.63 1.95 -11.77
N SER A 10 -20.84 2.14 -10.47
CA SER A 10 -22.14 1.89 -9.85
C SER A 10 -23.23 2.76 -10.48
N ASN A 11 -22.86 3.99 -10.85
CA ASN A 11 -23.81 4.90 -11.50
C ASN A 11 -24.21 4.42 -12.90
N ASP A 12 -23.27 3.87 -13.65
CA ASP A 12 -23.54 3.28 -14.96
C ASP A 12 -24.56 2.15 -14.86
N ILE A 13 -24.43 1.33 -13.82
CA ILE A 13 -25.35 0.22 -13.57
C ILE A 13 -26.72 0.74 -13.16
N LEU A 14 -26.76 1.74 -12.29
CA LEU A 14 -28.00 2.34 -11.80
C LEU A 14 -28.80 3.01 -12.92
N GLU A 15 -28.14 3.70 -13.84
CA GLU A 15 -28.76 4.45 -14.92
C GLU A 15 -28.90 3.67 -16.22
N LYS A 16 -28.54 2.39 -16.23
CA LYS A 16 -28.58 1.59 -17.44
C LYS A 16 -30.03 1.39 -17.91
N ASP A 17 -30.28 1.80 -19.15
CA ASP A 17 -31.53 1.61 -19.84
C ASP A 17 -31.36 0.59 -20.96
N PHE A 18 -32.21 -0.43 -20.98
CA PHE A 18 -32.21 -1.43 -22.05
C PHE A 18 -33.32 -1.11 -23.04
N LYS A 19 -33.02 -1.29 -24.30
CA LYS A 19 -34.06 -1.14 -25.35
C LYS A 19 -35.14 -2.19 -25.18
N ILE A 20 -36.38 -1.75 -25.28
CA ILE A 20 -37.53 -2.61 -25.16
C ILE A 20 -37.99 -2.99 -26.57
N ASP A 21 -38.17 -4.27 -26.81
CA ASP A 21 -38.75 -4.83 -28.04
C ASP A 21 -40.21 -5.21 -27.80
N THR A 22 -40.90 -5.65 -28.84
CA THR A 22 -42.31 -6.06 -28.75
C THR A 22 -42.56 -7.16 -27.72
N ARG A 23 -41.55 -7.95 -27.39
CA ARG A 23 -41.59 -9.03 -26.40
C ARG A 23 -40.91 -8.69 -25.07
N GLY A 24 -40.51 -7.42 -24.83
CA GLY A 24 -39.80 -6.99 -23.66
C GLY A 24 -38.35 -6.66 -23.98
N TYR A 25 -37.47 -6.78 -22.99
CA TYR A 25 -36.05 -6.49 -23.18
C TYR A 25 -35.40 -7.54 -24.11
N ARG A 26 -34.43 -7.10 -24.91
CA ARG A 26 -33.68 -7.99 -25.78
C ARG A 26 -32.74 -8.85 -24.93
N PRO A 27 -32.91 -10.18 -24.89
CA PRO A 27 -32.07 -11.03 -24.04
C PRO A 27 -30.58 -10.88 -24.33
N GLN A 28 -30.21 -10.72 -25.60
CA GLN A 28 -28.80 -10.58 -26.00
C GLN A 28 -28.16 -9.31 -25.43
N GLU A 29 -28.91 -8.23 -25.39
CA GLU A 29 -28.41 -6.96 -24.83
C GLU A 29 -28.21 -7.06 -23.31
N VAL A 30 -29.17 -7.67 -22.64
CA VAL A 30 -29.07 -7.91 -21.18
C VAL A 30 -27.92 -8.85 -20.88
N ASP A 31 -27.77 -9.94 -21.62
CA ASP A 31 -26.69 -10.90 -21.44
C ASP A 31 -25.30 -10.26 -21.60
N LYS A 32 -25.13 -9.43 -22.62
CA LYS A 32 -23.88 -8.70 -22.84
C LYS A 32 -23.55 -7.80 -21.67
N TYR A 33 -24.55 -7.11 -21.14
CA TYR A 33 -24.36 -6.23 -20.00
C TYR A 33 -23.98 -7.01 -18.75
N LEU A 34 -24.64 -8.13 -18.50
CA LEU A 34 -24.31 -9.03 -17.39
C LEU A 34 -22.91 -9.58 -17.52
N ASP A 35 -22.46 -9.91 -18.73
CA ASP A 35 -21.10 -10.37 -18.99
C ASP A 35 -20.07 -9.31 -18.59
N ILE A 36 -20.33 -8.05 -18.88
CA ILE A 36 -19.46 -6.94 -18.48
C ILE A 36 -19.41 -6.84 -16.95
N ILE A 37 -20.55 -6.97 -16.29
CA ILE A 37 -20.62 -6.94 -14.82
C ILE A 37 -19.83 -8.09 -14.23
N ILE A 38 -19.98 -9.29 -14.76
CA ILE A 38 -19.25 -10.46 -14.29
C ILE A 38 -17.74 -10.26 -14.46
N SER A 39 -17.33 -9.77 -15.62
CA SER A 39 -15.92 -9.47 -15.91
C SER A 39 -15.37 -8.43 -14.93
N ASP A 40 -16.13 -7.40 -14.62
CA ASP A 40 -15.74 -6.38 -13.65
C ASP A 40 -15.59 -6.96 -12.25
N TYR A 41 -16.48 -7.86 -11.82
CA TYR A 41 -16.35 -8.52 -10.52
C TYR A 41 -15.10 -9.39 -10.45
N GLU A 42 -14.81 -10.13 -11.51
CA GLU A 42 -13.59 -10.94 -11.59
C GLU A 42 -12.34 -10.06 -11.49
N GLU A 43 -12.35 -8.92 -12.19
CA GLU A 43 -11.25 -7.97 -12.16
C GLU A 43 -11.10 -7.31 -10.78
N MET A 44 -12.21 -6.94 -10.15
CA MET A 44 -12.19 -6.40 -8.78
C MET A 44 -11.63 -7.40 -7.78
N ASN A 45 -11.99 -8.68 -7.91
CA ASN A 45 -11.44 -9.73 -7.05
C ASN A 45 -9.93 -9.87 -7.23
N SER A 46 -9.44 -9.77 -8.47
CA SER A 46 -8.01 -9.79 -8.76
C SER A 46 -7.30 -8.60 -8.13
N ILE A 47 -7.90 -7.41 -8.24
CA ILE A 47 -7.37 -6.18 -7.63
C ILE A 47 -7.29 -6.32 -6.11
N ILE A 48 -8.33 -6.87 -5.49
CA ILE A 48 -8.36 -7.09 -4.04
C ILE A 48 -7.21 -8.00 -3.62
N LYS A 49 -6.97 -9.08 -4.36
CA LYS A 49 -5.87 -9.99 -4.07
C LYS A 49 -4.50 -9.32 -4.20
N GLU A 50 -4.34 -8.50 -5.24
CA GLU A 50 -3.10 -7.71 -5.43
C GLU A 50 -2.88 -6.74 -4.27
N LEU A 51 -3.93 -6.03 -3.87
CA LEU A 51 -3.87 -5.07 -2.77
C LEU A 51 -3.57 -5.75 -1.44
N GLU A 52 -4.16 -6.90 -1.18
CA GLU A 52 -3.90 -7.68 0.03
C GLU A 52 -2.43 -8.15 0.07
N LYS A 53 -1.90 -8.57 -1.07
CA LYS A 53 -0.50 -8.96 -1.19
C LYS A 53 0.44 -7.79 -0.93
N GLU A 54 0.17 -6.65 -1.56
CA GLU A 54 0.96 -5.43 -1.35
C GLU A 54 0.92 -4.98 0.11
N LYS A 55 -0.25 -5.06 0.72
CA LYS A 55 -0.43 -4.73 2.13
C LYS A 55 0.42 -5.62 3.02
N ARG A 56 0.43 -6.94 2.78
CA ARG A 56 1.26 -7.87 3.55
C ARG A 56 2.74 -7.57 3.38
N GLU A 57 3.19 -7.32 2.15
CA GLU A 57 4.58 -6.98 1.87
C GLU A 57 4.99 -5.69 2.58
N LEU A 58 4.14 -4.67 2.54
CA LEU A 58 4.41 -3.41 3.24
C LEU A 58 4.43 -3.58 4.75
N MET A 59 3.58 -4.43 5.30
CA MET A 59 3.57 -4.73 6.74
C MET A 59 4.85 -5.46 7.16
N GLU A 60 5.29 -6.42 6.36
CA GLU A 60 6.54 -7.15 6.61
C GLU A 60 7.75 -6.21 6.54
N ASP A 61 7.80 -5.35 5.53
CA ASP A 61 8.85 -4.34 5.39
C ASP A 61 8.85 -3.38 6.58
N ASN A 62 7.67 -2.98 7.03
CA ASN A 62 7.53 -2.09 8.17
C ASN A 62 8.06 -2.73 9.45
N ILE A 63 7.74 -4.00 9.69
CA ILE A 63 8.25 -4.75 10.84
C ILE A 63 9.78 -4.87 10.76
N ALA A 64 10.30 -5.20 9.58
CA ALA A 64 11.74 -5.33 9.37
C ALA A 64 12.48 -4.01 9.61
N LEU A 65 11.93 -2.91 9.10
CA LEU A 65 12.50 -1.58 9.29
C LEU A 65 12.48 -1.14 10.74
N LYS A 66 11.39 -1.41 11.45
CA LYS A 66 11.29 -1.10 12.89
C LYS A 66 12.32 -1.88 13.69
N GLN A 67 12.53 -3.14 13.34
CA GLN A 67 13.54 -3.98 14.01
C GLN A 67 14.94 -3.45 13.74
N GLU A 68 15.22 -3.06 12.50
CA GLU A 68 16.51 -2.48 12.12
C GLU A 68 16.79 -1.18 12.89
N VAL A 69 15.78 -0.31 13.00
CA VAL A 69 15.89 0.93 13.79
C VAL A 69 16.22 0.61 15.24
N ARG A 70 15.56 -0.36 15.86
CA ARG A 70 15.85 -0.78 17.23
C ARG A 70 17.28 -1.30 17.38
N ASN A 71 17.71 -2.12 16.43
CA ASN A 71 19.08 -2.67 16.46
C ASN A 71 20.12 -1.57 16.33
N LEU A 72 19.90 -0.60 15.44
CA LEU A 72 20.80 0.54 15.27
C LEU A 72 20.85 1.40 16.51
N LYS A 73 19.71 1.67 17.15
CA LYS A 73 19.65 2.41 18.41
C LYS A 73 20.41 1.70 19.51
N THR A 74 20.25 0.39 19.63
CA THR A 74 20.97 -0.43 20.62
C THR A 74 22.48 -0.36 20.39
N LYS A 75 22.92 -0.46 19.14
CA LYS A 75 24.34 -0.34 18.80
C LYS A 75 24.89 1.02 19.16
N LEU A 76 24.13 2.09 18.90
CA LEU A 76 24.55 3.44 19.26
C LEU A 76 24.66 3.61 20.77
N GLU A 77 23.73 3.07 21.55
CA GLU A 77 23.76 3.09 23.02
C GLU A 77 24.97 2.33 23.57
N VAL A 78 25.24 1.14 23.02
CA VAL A 78 26.40 0.34 23.43
C VAL A 78 27.71 1.09 23.14
N LEU A 79 27.83 1.72 21.98
CA LEU A 79 28.98 2.53 21.63
C LEU A 79 29.16 3.73 22.56
N ALA A 80 28.06 4.42 22.88
CA ALA A 80 28.06 5.53 23.79
C ALA A 80 28.48 5.12 25.20
N GLU A 81 27.99 3.96 25.68
CA GLU A 81 28.37 3.43 27.00
C GLU A 81 29.82 2.98 27.06
N SER A 82 30.32 2.33 26.00
CA SER A 82 31.72 1.85 25.97
C SER A 82 32.73 2.99 26.01
N GLU A 83 32.34 4.17 25.57
CA GLU A 83 33.20 5.36 25.57
C GLU A 83 32.76 6.41 26.59
N GLY A 84 31.78 6.05 27.45
CA GLY A 84 31.16 6.97 28.40
C GLY A 84 32.11 7.55 29.47
N SER A 85 33.29 6.99 29.67
CA SER A 85 34.33 7.52 30.58
C SER A 85 35.34 8.42 29.87
N SER A 86 35.21 8.60 28.59
CA SER A 86 36.11 9.39 27.76
C SER A 86 35.74 10.87 27.76
N PRO A 87 36.76 11.80 27.79
CA PRO A 87 36.47 13.23 27.65
C PRO A 87 35.89 13.63 26.32
N THR A 88 35.82 12.72 25.33
CA THR A 88 35.22 12.93 24.02
C THR A 88 33.73 12.59 23.96
N ASN A 89 33.11 12.35 25.10
CA ASN A 89 31.68 12.00 25.17
C ASN A 89 30.78 13.03 24.48
N ALA A 90 31.09 14.33 24.64
CA ALA A 90 30.35 15.40 23.98
C ALA A 90 30.48 15.33 22.46
N ASP A 91 31.67 14.97 21.95
CA ASP A 91 31.91 14.80 20.51
C ASP A 91 31.12 13.62 19.94
N MET A 92 31.04 12.53 20.69
CA MET A 92 30.26 11.37 20.31
C MET A 92 28.76 11.67 20.25
N LEU A 93 28.25 12.41 21.22
CA LEU A 93 26.86 12.85 21.22
C LEU A 93 26.54 13.72 19.98
N ARG A 94 27.50 14.58 19.61
CA ARG A 94 27.36 15.37 18.38
C ARG A 94 27.35 14.50 17.13
N ARG A 95 28.19 13.49 17.06
CA ARG A 95 28.21 12.54 15.93
C ARG A 95 26.94 11.76 15.84
N ILE A 96 26.39 11.30 16.96
CA ILE A 96 25.12 10.59 17.03
C ILE A 96 24.00 11.50 16.54
N SER A 97 23.95 12.75 16.98
CA SER A 97 22.96 13.73 16.51
C SER A 97 23.05 13.98 15.00
N LYS A 98 24.28 14.05 14.46
CA LYS A 98 24.47 14.19 13.01
C LYS A 98 23.97 12.97 12.25
N LEU A 99 24.24 11.77 12.75
CA LEU A 99 23.76 10.53 12.14
C LEU A 99 22.25 10.45 12.16
N GLU A 100 21.61 10.82 13.26
CA GLU A 100 20.14 10.88 13.33
C GLU A 100 19.56 11.87 12.32
N LYS A 101 20.18 13.05 12.18
CA LYS A 101 19.74 14.02 11.17
C LYS A 101 19.89 13.49 9.75
N ILE A 102 20.95 12.76 9.47
CA ILE A 102 21.14 12.15 8.15
C ILE A 102 20.06 11.10 7.88
N ILE A 103 19.74 10.28 8.88
CA ILE A 103 18.74 9.22 8.76
C ILE A 103 17.33 9.81 8.61
N TYR A 104 16.96 10.79 9.45
CA TYR A 104 15.61 11.37 9.43
C TYR A 104 15.47 12.53 8.42
N GLY A 105 16.57 13.11 7.99
CA GLY A 105 16.56 14.24 7.07
C GLY A 105 16.47 13.87 5.59
N LYS A 106 16.49 12.59 5.26
CA LYS A 106 16.40 12.08 3.87
C LYS A 106 14.99 11.79 3.42
N GLU A 107 14.02 12.05 4.21
CA GLU A 107 12.63 11.91 3.80
C GLU A 107 12.18 13.14 2.94
#